data_bc4c6e524bc481d93c5cf1c194c5d9e2
#
_entry.id   bc4c6e524bc481d93c5cf1c194c5d9e2
#
_cell.length_a   1.000
_cell.length_b   1.000
_cell.length_c   1.000
_cell.angle_alpha   90.00
_cell.angle_beta   90.00
_cell.angle_gamma   90.00
#
_symmetry.space_group_name_H-M   'P 1'
#
loop_
_entity.id
_entity.type
_entity.pdbx_description
1 polymer ?
#
loop_
_entity_poly.entity_id
_entity_poly.type
_entity_poly.pdbx_seq_one_letter_code
_entity_poly.pdbx_strand_id
1 'polypeptide(L)'
;MQCRDVIRTCGVKYVGRANCAWIPDRSEIAAYPAICSAVREIHEEDPDIILEACIFETAYPCFSDFEIPEFVCRAFGEPYTGRHFCYEKMLFPDGTYVDHWEKDGSVPDMNQRETQMWFYFRGCLYIDLGFESLHYGQVLLIGEQDEG
;
A
#
# COMPACT_ATOMS: atom_id res chain seq x y z
N MET A 1 7.02 -4.82 -26.46
CA MET A 1 5.54 -4.90 -26.31
C MET A 1 5.23 -4.21 -24.99
N GLN A 2 4.50 -3.12 -24.99
CA GLN A 2 4.11 -2.39 -23.76
C GLN A 2 2.98 -3.19 -23.07
N CYS A 3 2.85 -3.05 -21.73
CA CYS A 3 1.79 -3.74 -20.97
C CYS A 3 0.39 -3.51 -21.55
N ARG A 4 0.10 -2.31 -22.05
CA ARG A 4 -1.16 -1.96 -22.73
C ARG A 4 -1.45 -2.84 -23.95
N ASP A 5 -0.42 -3.14 -24.78
CA ASP A 5 -0.61 -3.96 -25.97
C ASP A 5 -1.05 -5.39 -25.58
N VAL A 6 -0.53 -5.90 -24.45
CA VAL A 6 -0.93 -7.22 -23.92
C VAL A 6 -2.37 -7.18 -23.43
N ILE A 7 -2.74 -6.20 -22.62
CA ILE A 7 -4.09 -6.03 -22.08
C ILE A 7 -5.10 -6.04 -23.24
N ARG A 8 -4.88 -5.18 -24.24
CA ARG A 8 -5.76 -5.03 -25.40
C ARG A 8 -5.82 -6.29 -26.27
N THR A 9 -4.67 -6.92 -26.52
CA THR A 9 -4.60 -8.10 -27.41
C THR A 9 -5.22 -9.34 -26.78
N CYS A 10 -5.09 -9.49 -25.46
CA CYS A 10 -5.61 -10.65 -24.73
C CYS A 10 -7.07 -10.45 -24.24
N GLY A 11 -7.66 -9.26 -24.35
CA GLY A 11 -9.00 -8.96 -23.86
C GLY A 11 -9.10 -9.09 -22.33
N VAL A 12 -8.03 -8.77 -21.62
CA VAL A 12 -7.94 -8.87 -20.15
C VAL A 12 -8.89 -7.87 -19.52
N LYS A 13 -9.70 -8.32 -18.54
CA LYS A 13 -10.63 -7.48 -17.77
C LYS A 13 -10.21 -7.30 -16.31
N TYR A 14 -9.20 -7.99 -15.86
CA TYR A 14 -8.62 -7.85 -14.53
C TYR A 14 -7.10 -7.92 -14.60
N VAL A 15 -6.42 -6.92 -14.06
CA VAL A 15 -4.97 -6.86 -13.99
C VAL A 15 -4.55 -6.86 -12.53
N GLY A 16 -4.16 -8.04 -12.05
CA GLY A 16 -3.65 -8.21 -10.69
C GLY A 16 -2.28 -7.57 -10.54
N ARG A 17 -2.06 -6.89 -9.40
CA ARG A 17 -0.81 -6.19 -9.05
C ARG A 17 -0.34 -5.23 -10.15
N ALA A 18 -1.29 -4.53 -10.77
CA ALA A 18 -1.01 -3.52 -11.80
C ALA A 18 -0.10 -2.40 -11.27
N ASN A 19 -0.17 -2.10 -9.98
CA ASN A 19 0.80 -1.30 -9.26
C ASN A 19 1.14 -1.95 -7.92
N CYS A 20 2.43 -2.08 -7.64
CA CYS A 20 2.93 -2.63 -6.38
C CYS A 20 4.34 -2.09 -6.09
N ALA A 21 4.55 -1.61 -4.87
CA ALA A 21 5.86 -1.23 -4.37
C ALA A 21 6.19 -2.10 -3.15
N TRP A 22 7.27 -2.89 -3.27
CA TRP A 22 7.75 -3.70 -2.14
C TRP A 22 8.25 -2.80 -1.00
N ILE A 23 9.01 -1.77 -1.37
CA ILE A 23 9.48 -0.73 -0.45
C ILE A 23 8.90 0.60 -0.91
N PRO A 24 7.71 1.01 -0.40
CA PRO A 24 7.19 2.34 -0.68
C PRO A 24 8.12 3.40 -0.10
N ASP A 25 8.66 4.24 -0.96
CA ASP A 25 9.54 5.34 -0.59
C ASP A 25 9.12 6.65 -1.31
N ARG A 26 9.90 7.70 -1.13
CA ARG A 26 9.61 9.00 -1.77
C ARG A 26 9.62 8.95 -3.30
N SER A 27 10.30 7.98 -3.92
CA SER A 27 10.32 7.84 -5.38
C SER A 27 8.96 7.36 -5.91
N GLU A 28 8.25 6.55 -5.15
CA GLU A 28 6.89 6.16 -5.48
C GLU A 28 5.95 7.37 -5.49
N ILE A 29 6.06 8.28 -4.51
CA ILE A 29 5.25 9.51 -4.49
C ILE A 29 5.49 10.34 -5.75
N ALA A 30 6.73 10.46 -6.17
CA ALA A 30 7.07 11.19 -7.40
C ALA A 30 6.47 10.53 -8.67
N ALA A 31 6.17 9.24 -8.62
CA ALA A 31 5.55 8.50 -9.73
C ALA A 31 4.01 8.64 -9.78
N TYR A 32 3.34 9.09 -8.73
CA TYR A 32 1.87 9.15 -8.68
C TYR A 32 1.20 9.87 -9.85
N PRO A 33 1.68 11.03 -10.33
CA PRO A 33 1.07 11.67 -11.50
C PRO A 33 1.12 10.79 -12.76
N ALA A 34 2.22 10.05 -12.95
CA ALA A 34 2.36 9.14 -14.09
C ALA A 34 1.46 7.90 -13.93
N ILE A 35 1.36 7.36 -12.72
CA ILE A 35 0.45 6.24 -12.40
C ILE A 35 -0.99 6.66 -12.67
N CYS A 36 -1.44 7.79 -12.14
CA CYS A 36 -2.78 8.32 -12.35
C CYS A 36 -3.09 8.53 -13.84
N SER A 37 -2.13 9.06 -14.61
CA SER A 37 -2.28 9.22 -16.07
C SER A 37 -2.44 7.87 -16.76
N ALA A 38 -1.62 6.88 -16.41
CA ALA A 38 -1.67 5.54 -17.00
C ALA A 38 -2.98 4.81 -16.69
N VAL A 39 -3.45 4.88 -15.44
CA VAL A 39 -4.73 4.30 -15.01
C VAL A 39 -5.87 4.92 -15.83
N ARG A 40 -5.93 6.26 -15.90
CA ARG A 40 -6.95 6.96 -16.67
C ARG A 40 -6.95 6.57 -18.15
N GLU A 41 -5.77 6.54 -18.78
CA GLU A 41 -5.64 6.15 -20.18
C GLU A 41 -6.10 4.71 -20.46
N ILE A 42 -5.89 3.79 -19.51
CA ILE A 42 -6.39 2.42 -19.63
C ILE A 42 -7.92 2.39 -19.56
N HIS A 43 -8.53 3.14 -18.64
CA HIS A 43 -9.98 3.22 -18.50
C HIS A 43 -10.66 4.00 -19.65
N GLU A 44 -9.97 4.93 -20.29
CA GLU A 44 -10.46 5.58 -21.52
C GLU A 44 -10.55 4.58 -22.69
N GLU A 45 -9.64 3.60 -22.76
CA GLU A 45 -9.67 2.53 -23.76
C GLU A 45 -10.68 1.41 -23.41
N ASP A 46 -10.78 1.06 -22.14
CA ASP A 46 -11.67 -0.01 -21.64
C ASP A 46 -12.16 0.33 -20.22
N PRO A 47 -13.37 0.93 -20.12
CA PRO A 47 -13.92 1.35 -18.81
C PRO A 47 -14.32 0.19 -17.89
N ASP A 48 -14.40 -1.04 -18.41
CA ASP A 48 -14.80 -2.23 -17.64
C ASP A 48 -13.59 -3.00 -17.07
N ILE A 49 -12.37 -2.51 -17.31
CA ILE A 49 -11.16 -3.15 -16.77
C ILE A 49 -11.04 -2.85 -15.28
N ILE A 50 -10.66 -3.85 -14.51
CA ILE A 50 -10.36 -3.71 -13.08
C ILE A 50 -8.84 -3.75 -12.91
N LEU A 51 -8.29 -2.71 -12.32
CA LEU A 51 -6.88 -2.61 -11.97
C LEU A 51 -6.71 -2.83 -10.46
N GLU A 52 -5.84 -3.76 -10.10
CA GLU A 52 -5.52 -4.05 -8.70
C GLU A 52 -4.19 -3.43 -8.31
N ALA A 53 -4.17 -2.70 -7.20
CA ALA A 53 -2.93 -2.31 -6.53
C ALA A 53 -2.61 -3.28 -5.39
N CYS A 54 -1.32 -3.41 -5.03
CA CYS A 54 -0.89 -4.29 -3.95
C CYS A 54 -0.25 -3.48 -2.81
N ILE A 55 -0.67 -3.81 -1.58
CA ILE A 55 -0.03 -3.36 -0.34
C ILE A 55 0.60 -4.58 0.29
N PHE A 56 1.93 -4.62 0.31
CA PHE A 56 2.67 -5.76 0.84
C PHE A 56 2.72 -5.78 2.36
N GLU A 57 2.92 -6.96 2.90
CA GLU A 57 3.14 -7.29 4.31
C GLU A 57 4.56 -6.92 4.77
N THR A 58 4.98 -5.70 4.47
CA THR A 58 6.32 -5.20 4.76
C THR A 58 6.29 -3.90 5.53
N ALA A 59 7.25 -3.70 6.40
CA ALA A 59 7.55 -2.44 7.05
C ALA A 59 9.04 -2.15 6.97
N TYR A 60 9.38 -0.90 6.63
CA TYR A 60 10.76 -0.43 6.51
C TYR A 60 10.94 0.89 7.26
N PRO A 61 12.16 1.21 7.75
CA PRO A 61 12.44 2.49 8.41
C PRO A 61 12.07 3.72 7.58
N CYS A 62 12.16 3.63 6.23
CA CYS A 62 11.79 4.73 5.33
C CYS A 62 10.30 5.09 5.39
N PHE A 63 9.43 4.26 5.99
CA PHE A 63 8.03 4.61 6.22
C PHE A 63 7.90 5.79 7.18
N SER A 64 8.91 6.00 8.04
CA SER A 64 8.99 7.17 8.91
C SER A 64 9.28 8.49 8.16
N ASP A 65 9.58 8.43 6.86
CA ASP A 65 9.68 9.62 6.01
C ASP A 65 8.32 10.20 5.59
N PHE A 66 7.25 9.43 5.77
CA PHE A 66 5.90 9.84 5.39
C PHE A 66 5.19 10.51 6.56
N GLU A 67 4.69 11.72 6.32
CA GLU A 67 3.77 12.38 7.25
C GLU A 67 2.41 11.66 7.23
N ILE A 68 1.79 11.51 8.41
CA ILE A 68 0.44 10.97 8.51
C ILE A 68 -0.56 12.03 8.07
N PRO A 69 -1.30 11.84 6.97
CA PRO A 69 -2.25 12.83 6.49
C PRO A 69 -3.39 13.10 7.49
N GLU A 70 -3.92 14.32 7.47
CA GLU A 70 -5.03 14.71 8.36
C GLU A 70 -6.24 13.78 8.25
N PHE A 71 -6.57 13.30 7.03
CA PHE A 71 -7.71 12.41 6.84
C PHE A 71 -7.51 11.05 7.53
N VAL A 72 -6.27 10.56 7.61
CA VAL A 72 -5.93 9.34 8.35
C VAL A 72 -6.09 9.58 9.84
N CYS A 73 -5.51 10.66 10.37
CA CYS A 73 -5.68 11.03 11.78
C CYS A 73 -7.16 11.11 12.15
N ARG A 74 -7.98 11.77 11.33
CA ARG A 74 -9.42 11.89 11.53
C ARG A 74 -10.14 10.55 11.53
N ALA A 75 -9.81 9.65 10.60
CA ALA A 75 -10.41 8.31 10.52
C ALA A 75 -10.14 7.48 11.77
N PHE A 76 -8.98 7.69 12.39
CA PHE A 76 -8.57 6.98 13.61
C PHE A 76 -8.87 7.77 14.91
N GLY A 77 -9.55 8.93 14.84
CA GLY A 77 -9.89 9.74 16.00
C GLY A 77 -8.69 10.36 16.68
N GLU A 78 -7.60 10.62 15.96
CA GLU A 78 -6.39 11.27 16.44
C GLU A 78 -6.33 12.74 16.01
N PRO A 79 -5.75 13.64 16.85
CA PRO A 79 -5.49 15.00 16.42
C PRO A 79 -4.39 15.03 15.35
N TYR A 80 -4.61 15.85 14.31
CA TYR A 80 -3.56 16.11 13.34
C TYR A 80 -2.47 17.00 13.95
N THR A 81 -1.25 16.53 13.95
CA THR A 81 -0.08 17.23 14.53
C THR A 81 1.08 17.39 13.54
N GLY A 82 0.92 16.91 12.29
CA GLY A 82 2.01 16.83 11.31
C GLY A 82 3.09 15.81 11.68
N ARG A 83 2.75 14.81 12.53
CA ARG A 83 3.68 13.73 12.85
C ARG A 83 3.85 12.78 11.67
N HIS A 84 4.98 12.12 11.61
CA HIS A 84 5.25 11.07 10.66
C HIS A 84 4.86 9.70 11.21
N PHE A 85 4.74 8.72 10.33
CA PHE A 85 4.66 7.33 10.72
C PHE A 85 5.91 6.93 11.52
N CYS A 86 5.77 5.93 12.38
CA CYS A 86 6.85 5.42 13.20
C CYS A 86 7.03 3.93 12.95
N TYR A 87 8.11 3.57 12.26
CA TYR A 87 8.42 2.18 11.89
C TYR A 87 8.37 1.24 13.09
N GLU A 88 9.02 1.63 14.20
CA GLU A 88 9.10 0.80 15.40
C GLU A 88 7.74 0.49 16.02
N LYS A 89 6.76 1.38 15.81
CA LYS A 89 5.37 1.19 16.29
C LYS A 89 4.52 0.33 15.38
N MET A 90 5.05 -0.09 14.24
CA MET A 90 4.38 -1.01 13.33
C MET A 90 4.71 -2.47 13.63
N LEU A 91 5.79 -2.71 14.37
CA LEU A 91 6.36 -4.04 14.58
C LEU A 91 5.66 -4.80 15.71
N PHE A 92 5.79 -6.13 15.69
CA PHE A 92 5.39 -6.98 16.80
C PHE A 92 6.17 -6.59 18.07
N PRO A 93 5.48 -6.34 19.21
CA PRO A 93 6.13 -5.84 20.43
C PRO A 93 7.18 -6.79 21.03
N ASP A 94 7.09 -8.08 20.74
CA ASP A 94 8.02 -9.12 21.17
C ASP A 94 9.23 -9.28 20.23
N GLY A 95 9.29 -8.49 19.14
CA GLY A 95 10.33 -8.56 18.14
C GLY A 95 10.19 -9.68 17.11
N THR A 96 9.07 -10.40 17.10
CA THR A 96 8.75 -11.39 16.07
C THR A 96 8.78 -10.73 14.69
N TYR A 97 9.38 -11.43 13.71
CA TYR A 97 9.47 -10.99 12.32
C TYR A 97 10.23 -9.68 12.06
N VAL A 98 11.05 -9.20 13.00
CA VAL A 98 12.03 -8.14 12.71
C VAL A 98 13.08 -8.69 11.72
N ASP A 99 13.40 -7.92 10.68
CA ASP A 99 14.32 -8.33 9.61
C ASP A 99 13.93 -9.65 8.91
N HIS A 100 12.63 -9.93 8.85
CA HIS A 100 12.11 -11.20 8.32
C HIS A 100 12.42 -11.39 6.83
N TRP A 101 12.27 -10.35 6.02
CA TRP A 101 12.49 -10.42 4.58
C TRP A 101 13.95 -10.18 4.22
N GLU A 102 14.55 -9.22 4.87
CA GLU A 102 15.93 -8.79 4.71
C GLU A 102 16.28 -7.82 5.84
N LYS A 103 17.53 -7.35 5.89
CA LYS A 103 17.90 -6.32 6.86
C LYS A 103 16.99 -5.09 6.73
N ASP A 104 16.45 -4.62 7.83
CA ASP A 104 15.49 -3.51 7.94
C ASP A 104 14.11 -3.80 7.29
N GLY A 105 13.90 -4.98 6.70
CA GLY A 105 12.65 -5.42 6.10
C GLY A 105 11.86 -6.35 7.02
N SER A 106 10.94 -5.80 7.78
CA SER A 106 10.16 -6.52 8.80
C SER A 106 8.73 -6.78 8.37
N VAL A 107 8.04 -7.67 9.08
CA VAL A 107 6.58 -7.84 8.94
C VAL A 107 5.91 -6.91 9.95
N PRO A 108 4.96 -6.06 9.51
CA PRO A 108 4.19 -5.23 10.43
C PRO A 108 3.10 -6.06 11.15
N ASP A 109 2.86 -5.77 12.41
CA ASP A 109 1.79 -6.33 13.21
C ASP A 109 0.49 -5.54 13.01
N MET A 110 -0.58 -6.20 12.53
CA MET A 110 -1.87 -5.55 12.28
C MET A 110 -2.59 -5.13 13.57
N ASN A 111 -2.20 -5.66 14.74
CA ASN A 111 -2.70 -5.18 16.03
C ASN A 111 -2.17 -3.80 16.41
N GLN A 112 -1.09 -3.37 15.78
CA GLN A 112 -0.53 -2.04 16.02
C GLN A 112 -1.33 -0.97 15.29
N ARG A 113 -1.76 0.04 16.03
CA ARG A 113 -2.52 1.17 15.45
C ARG A 113 -1.77 1.87 14.33
N GLU A 114 -0.45 1.99 14.45
CA GLU A 114 0.39 2.61 13.43
C GLU A 114 0.37 1.82 12.12
N THR A 115 0.37 0.47 12.19
CA THR A 115 0.20 -0.42 11.05
C THR A 115 -1.17 -0.23 10.40
N GLN A 116 -2.24 -0.21 11.20
CA GLN A 116 -3.60 0.01 10.69
C GLN A 116 -3.71 1.33 9.95
N MET A 117 -3.14 2.42 10.51
CA MET A 117 -3.11 3.74 9.89
C MET A 117 -2.33 3.73 8.57
N TRP A 118 -1.21 3.01 8.50
CA TRP A 118 -0.41 2.86 7.28
C TRP A 118 -1.19 2.14 6.18
N PHE A 119 -1.78 0.99 6.49
CA PHE A 119 -2.56 0.23 5.51
C PHE A 119 -3.79 1.00 5.02
N TYR A 120 -4.47 1.72 5.92
CA TYR A 120 -5.57 2.62 5.56
C TYR A 120 -5.10 3.75 4.64
N PHE A 121 -3.99 4.41 4.97
CA PHE A 121 -3.37 5.44 4.13
C PHE A 121 -3.08 4.92 2.72
N ARG A 122 -2.40 3.79 2.64
CA ARG A 122 -2.02 3.20 1.34
C ARG A 122 -3.24 2.78 0.52
N GLY A 123 -4.25 2.21 1.16
CA GLY A 123 -5.50 1.83 0.51
C GLY A 123 -6.22 3.03 -0.08
N CYS A 124 -6.42 4.09 0.71
CA CYS A 124 -7.05 5.33 0.23
C CYS A 124 -6.27 5.95 -0.93
N LEU A 125 -4.94 5.97 -0.84
CA LEU A 125 -4.08 6.51 -1.88
C LEU A 125 -4.27 5.78 -3.23
N TYR A 126 -4.29 4.45 -3.22
CA TYR A 126 -4.47 3.68 -4.45
C TYR A 126 -5.88 3.86 -5.03
N ILE A 127 -6.91 3.97 -4.17
CA ILE A 127 -8.26 4.30 -4.62
C ILE A 127 -8.28 5.69 -5.29
N ASP A 128 -7.63 6.68 -4.71
CA ASP A 128 -7.53 8.04 -5.27
C ASP A 128 -6.75 8.07 -6.60
N LEU A 129 -5.81 7.15 -6.80
CA LEU A 129 -5.09 6.98 -8.06
C LEU A 129 -5.92 6.26 -9.13
N GLY A 130 -7.10 5.71 -8.78
CA GLY A 130 -8.07 5.11 -9.68
C GLY A 130 -8.02 3.59 -9.77
N PHE A 131 -7.42 2.90 -8.78
CA PHE A 131 -7.49 1.44 -8.68
C PHE A 131 -8.81 1.00 -8.04
N GLU A 132 -9.46 -0.03 -8.59
CA GLU A 132 -10.74 -0.55 -8.11
C GLU A 132 -10.58 -1.74 -7.18
N SER A 133 -9.42 -2.39 -7.18
CA SER A 133 -9.12 -3.55 -6.36
C SER A 133 -7.84 -3.36 -5.56
N LEU A 134 -7.84 -3.85 -4.33
CA LEU A 134 -6.67 -3.84 -3.45
C LEU A 134 -6.32 -5.27 -3.05
N HIS A 135 -5.09 -5.65 -3.32
CA HIS A 135 -4.48 -6.87 -2.82
C HIS A 135 -3.69 -6.54 -1.55
N TYR A 136 -4.06 -7.17 -0.47
CA TYR A 136 -3.24 -7.18 0.74
C TYR A 136 -2.35 -8.41 0.73
N GLY A 137 -1.09 -8.25 1.10
CA GLY A 137 -0.13 -9.35 1.18
C GLY A 137 -0.54 -10.41 2.20
N GLN A 138 0.38 -11.18 2.71
CA GLN A 138 0.10 -12.34 3.57
C GLN A 138 -0.64 -11.96 4.86
N VAL A 139 -1.97 -11.84 4.80
CA VAL A 139 -2.81 -11.37 5.91
C VAL A 139 -2.70 -12.25 7.16
N LEU A 140 -2.47 -13.56 6.99
CA LEU A 140 -2.23 -14.46 8.12
C LEU A 140 -0.92 -14.15 8.85
N LEU A 141 0.08 -13.64 8.14
CA LEU A 141 1.37 -13.30 8.72
C LEU A 141 1.31 -12.00 9.54
N ILE A 142 0.66 -10.97 9.00
CA ILE A 142 0.52 -9.67 9.70
C ILE A 142 -0.50 -9.71 10.84
N GLY A 143 -1.39 -10.70 10.86
CA GLY A 143 -2.41 -10.92 11.89
C GLY A 143 -2.13 -12.15 12.78
N GLU A 144 -0.89 -12.68 12.78
CA GLU A 144 -0.62 -13.94 13.48
C GLU A 144 -0.90 -13.89 14.99
N GLN A 145 -0.74 -12.72 15.62
CA GLN A 145 -1.02 -12.53 17.04
C GLN A 145 -2.39 -11.89 17.29
N ASP A 146 -3.25 -11.81 16.26
CA ASP A 146 -4.62 -11.34 16.42
C ASP A 146 -5.48 -12.48 17.00
N GLU A 147 -5.94 -12.29 18.24
CA GLU A 147 -6.79 -13.26 18.94
C GLU A 147 -8.29 -13.10 18.62
N GLY A 148 -8.68 -12.18 17.68
CA GLY A 148 -10.06 -11.95 17.20
C GLY A 148 -10.85 -10.93 18.02
#